data_475d79689dd568300af89d023d8dbe5e
#
_entry.id   475d79689dd568300af89d023d8dbe5e
#
_cell.length_a   1.000
_cell.length_b   1.000
_cell.length_c   1.000
_cell.angle_alpha   90.00
_cell.angle_beta   90.00
_cell.angle_gamma   90.00
#
_symmetry.space_group_name_H-M   'P 1'
#
loop_
_entity.id
_entity.type
_entity.pdbx_description
1 polymer ?
#
loop_
_entity_poly.entity_id
_entity_poly.type
_entity_poly.pdbx_seq_one_letter_code
_entity_poly.pdbx_strand_id
1 'polypeptide(L)'
;RDLRMSRGLGDVYKRQIGKDIIRFHTIYWPIFLMALGEPLPKQVFGHPWLLQNDGKMSKSKGNVIYADDLVDLFGVDAVRYFVLHEMPFENDGVISWELMVERMNSDLANTLGNLVNRTIAMSNKYFGGVVNKTGVEDAAIDGDLKAVVTATRDKVQAKMATLHVADAITEVFTLFKRCNKYIDETMPWALAKDEAQQDRLAEVLYNLVESITIGANLLKSFMPETTDKILAQLYPANPEAGVRDFDDLATFGLRETGLKVTETPDILFARLDFEKDLKEKVEAIQEAQKKVNGVTEYPQVEVKPEITFDDFEKVQFRVAKVLTCEAVKKTKLLKFELQIGDEKRTIVSGIQKYYKPEELIGKKLVVCTNLKPRKICGIESQGMIISAWDDKDNLSVLTLEKDIIEGAEIG
;
A
#
# COMPACT_ATOMS: atom_id res chain seq x y z
N ARG A 1 30.03 14.70 -4.28
CA ARG A 1 28.79 15.31 -4.83
C ARG A 1 29.10 16.76 -5.11
N ASP A 2 28.87 17.21 -6.33
CA ASP A 2 29.22 18.54 -6.73
C ASP A 2 28.22 19.57 -6.18
N LEU A 3 28.57 20.21 -5.07
CA LEU A 3 27.78 21.29 -4.46
C LEU A 3 27.47 22.45 -5.45
N ARG A 4 28.18 22.52 -6.57
CA ARG A 4 27.94 23.52 -7.62
C ARG A 4 26.69 23.24 -8.43
N MET A 5 26.26 22.00 -8.58
CA MET A 5 25.04 21.65 -9.28
C MET A 5 23.77 22.08 -8.50
N SER A 6 23.83 22.09 -7.18
CA SER A 6 22.74 22.57 -6.31
C SER A 6 22.50 24.08 -6.44
N ARG A 7 23.57 24.87 -6.69
CA ARG A 7 23.48 26.33 -6.79
C ARG A 7 22.81 26.83 -8.08
N GLY A 8 22.80 26.04 -9.14
CA GLY A 8 22.23 26.38 -10.44
C GLY A 8 20.73 26.16 -10.59
N LEU A 9 20.09 25.47 -9.64
CA LEU A 9 18.70 25.02 -9.74
C LEU A 9 17.69 25.89 -8.99
N GLY A 10 18.00 27.14 -8.70
CA GLY A 10 17.05 28.08 -8.10
C GLY A 10 16.76 27.85 -6.62
N ASP A 11 17.61 27.12 -5.91
CA ASP A 11 17.44 26.82 -4.48
C ASP A 11 17.37 28.06 -3.61
N VAL A 12 17.88 29.18 -4.08
CA VAL A 12 17.83 30.47 -3.38
C VAL A 12 16.39 30.99 -3.21
N TYR A 13 15.47 30.55 -4.06
CA TYR A 13 14.12 31.09 -4.10
C TYR A 13 13.07 30.19 -3.41
N LYS A 14 13.21 28.86 -3.51
CA LYS A 14 12.26 27.90 -2.94
C LYS A 14 13.01 26.70 -2.36
N ARG A 15 12.56 26.24 -1.20
CA ARG A 15 13.07 25.04 -0.56
C ARG A 15 11.90 24.19 -0.09
N GLN A 16 11.79 22.98 -0.62
CA GLN A 16 10.80 21.99 -0.20
C GLN A 16 11.45 20.96 0.71
N ILE A 17 10.86 20.72 1.86
CA ILE A 17 11.36 19.84 2.92
C ILE A 17 10.20 19.11 3.59
N GLY A 18 10.49 18.00 4.30
CA GLY A 18 9.54 17.42 5.23
C GLY A 18 9.33 18.31 6.47
N LYS A 19 8.14 18.35 7.01
CA LYS A 19 7.80 19.19 8.17
C LYS A 19 8.60 18.85 9.44
N ASP A 20 9.20 17.68 9.53
CA ASP A 20 10.05 17.25 10.64
C ASP A 20 11.32 18.10 10.81
N ILE A 21 11.86 18.63 9.71
CA ILE A 21 13.06 19.47 9.72
C ILE A 21 12.77 20.95 9.44
N ILE A 22 11.50 21.38 9.47
CA ILE A 22 11.10 22.75 9.11
C ILE A 22 11.77 23.79 10.00
N ARG A 23 11.98 23.51 11.30
CA ARG A 23 12.64 24.43 12.24
C ARG A 23 14.07 24.81 11.79
N PHE A 24 14.81 23.83 11.27
CA PHE A 24 16.18 24.07 10.79
C PHE A 24 16.19 24.99 9.54
N HIS A 25 15.20 24.89 8.69
CA HIS A 25 15.11 25.62 7.43
C HIS A 25 14.41 27.00 7.55
N THR A 26 13.59 27.19 8.59
CA THR A 26 12.86 28.45 8.78
C THR A 26 13.42 29.35 9.88
N ILE A 27 14.23 28.80 10.78
CA ILE A 27 14.82 29.55 11.89
C ILE A 27 16.35 29.57 11.78
N TYR A 28 17.01 28.40 11.93
CA TYR A 28 18.47 28.37 12.02
C TYR A 28 19.16 28.71 10.71
N TRP A 29 18.72 28.17 9.59
CA TRP A 29 19.31 28.46 8.29
C TRP A 29 19.19 29.94 7.88
N PRO A 30 18.05 30.63 7.99
CA PRO A 30 17.97 32.08 7.79
C PRO A 30 18.90 32.88 8.69
N ILE A 31 19.06 32.52 9.96
CA ILE A 31 19.99 33.18 10.87
C ILE A 31 21.43 33.07 10.35
N PHE A 32 21.84 31.88 9.87
CA PHE A 32 23.18 31.70 9.29
C PHE A 32 23.38 32.52 8.01
N LEU A 33 22.36 32.55 7.13
CA LEU A 33 22.42 33.35 5.92
C LEU A 33 22.56 34.86 6.23
N MET A 34 21.77 35.33 7.22
CA MET A 34 21.89 36.73 7.66
C MET A 34 23.29 37.04 8.22
N ALA A 35 23.85 36.14 9.03
CA ALA A 35 25.19 36.31 9.61
C ALA A 35 26.28 36.30 8.54
N LEU A 36 26.10 35.61 7.43
CA LEU A 36 27.00 35.52 6.30
C LEU A 36 26.79 36.66 5.28
N GLY A 37 25.74 37.46 5.43
CA GLY A 37 25.37 38.49 4.45
C GLY A 37 24.82 37.91 3.13
N GLU A 38 24.30 36.64 3.18
CA GLU A 38 23.73 35.95 2.03
C GLU A 38 22.24 36.21 1.89
N PRO A 39 21.67 36.17 0.68
CA PRO A 39 20.25 36.36 0.45
C PRO A 39 19.39 35.28 1.14
N LEU A 40 18.27 35.69 1.73
CA LEU A 40 17.31 34.77 2.31
C LEU A 40 16.49 34.05 1.23
N PRO A 41 16.02 32.80 1.49
CA PRO A 41 15.09 32.13 0.61
C PRO A 41 13.77 32.91 0.54
N LYS A 42 13.19 33.04 -0.65
CA LYS A 42 11.88 33.68 -0.82
C LYS A 42 10.74 32.85 -0.26
N GLN A 43 10.89 31.53 -0.24
CA GLN A 43 9.89 30.60 0.25
C GLN A 43 10.55 29.33 0.76
N VAL A 44 10.12 28.86 1.93
CA VAL A 44 10.38 27.52 2.46
C VAL A 44 9.04 26.80 2.52
N PHE A 45 8.98 25.61 1.94
CA PHE A 45 7.78 24.82 1.87
C PHE A 45 7.98 23.49 2.58
N GLY A 46 7.19 23.22 3.65
CA GLY A 46 7.23 21.99 4.42
C GLY A 46 6.05 21.09 4.05
N HIS A 47 6.30 19.93 3.46
CA HIS A 47 5.23 18.98 3.19
C HIS A 47 4.96 18.10 4.42
N PRO A 48 3.72 17.57 4.56
CA PRO A 48 3.30 16.75 5.69
C PRO A 48 3.95 15.35 5.69
N TRP A 49 3.68 14.57 6.72
CA TRP A 49 4.11 13.20 6.81
C TRP A 49 3.22 12.26 5.99
N LEU A 50 3.84 11.18 5.55
CA LEU A 50 3.15 10.00 5.05
C LEU A 50 3.06 8.99 6.20
N LEU A 51 1.84 8.70 6.62
CA LEU A 51 1.53 7.83 7.75
C LEU A 51 0.96 6.49 7.23
N GLN A 52 1.12 5.45 8.02
CA GLN A 52 0.31 4.24 7.90
C GLN A 52 -0.91 4.30 8.84
N ASN A 53 -1.86 3.38 8.69
CA ASN A 53 -3.09 3.33 9.50
C ASN A 53 -2.82 3.33 11.01
N ASP A 54 -1.69 2.74 11.44
CA ASP A 54 -1.24 2.69 12.84
C ASP A 54 -0.32 3.87 13.24
N GLY A 55 -0.17 4.86 12.38
CA GLY A 55 0.58 6.08 12.60
C GLY A 55 1.92 6.14 11.88
N LYS A 56 2.94 6.71 12.53
CA LYS A 56 4.26 6.95 11.91
C LYS A 56 4.96 5.65 11.54
N MET A 57 5.41 5.54 10.29
CA MET A 57 6.26 4.45 9.82
C MET A 57 7.59 4.42 10.54
N SER A 58 8.02 3.22 10.97
CA SER A 58 9.29 3.00 11.65
C SER A 58 9.88 1.65 11.29
N LYS A 59 11.19 1.63 11.02
CA LYS A 59 11.93 0.38 10.76
C LYS A 59 11.82 -0.61 11.93
N SER A 60 11.86 -0.10 13.17
CA SER A 60 11.74 -0.94 14.37
C SER A 60 10.36 -1.56 14.56
N LYS A 61 9.31 -0.98 13.98
CA LYS A 61 7.96 -1.55 13.98
C LYS A 61 7.74 -2.51 12.79
N GLY A 62 8.62 -2.51 11.79
CA GLY A 62 8.45 -3.30 10.57
C GLY A 62 7.27 -2.86 9.69
N ASN A 63 6.78 -1.63 9.87
CA ASN A 63 5.63 -1.10 9.14
C ASN A 63 6.02 -0.08 8.05
N VAL A 64 7.25 -0.13 7.54
CA VAL A 64 7.69 0.78 6.47
C VAL A 64 7.24 0.23 5.13
N ILE A 65 6.58 1.08 4.33
CA ILE A 65 6.30 0.79 2.92
C ILE A 65 7.39 1.50 2.10
N TYR A 66 8.19 0.73 1.35
CA TYR A 66 9.23 1.28 0.50
C TYR A 66 8.70 1.60 -0.89
N ALA A 67 9.27 2.65 -1.49
CA ALA A 67 8.87 3.08 -2.83
C ALA A 67 9.15 2.02 -3.90
N ASP A 68 10.25 1.27 -3.75
CA ASP A 68 10.62 0.20 -4.67
C ASP A 68 9.58 -0.92 -4.68
N ASP A 69 9.11 -1.35 -3.49
CA ASP A 69 8.05 -2.36 -3.36
C ASP A 69 6.74 -1.90 -4.03
N LEU A 70 6.40 -0.61 -3.88
CA LEU A 70 5.22 -0.03 -4.53
C LEU A 70 5.38 -0.02 -6.05
N VAL A 71 6.55 0.37 -6.54
CA VAL A 71 6.83 0.45 -8.00
C VAL A 71 6.78 -0.93 -8.63
N ASP A 72 7.33 -1.96 -7.96
CA ASP A 72 7.31 -3.34 -8.44
C ASP A 72 5.88 -3.91 -8.53
N LEU A 73 4.98 -3.49 -7.64
CA LEU A 73 3.59 -3.98 -7.62
C LEU A 73 2.64 -3.17 -8.53
N PHE A 74 2.82 -1.85 -8.62
CA PHE A 74 1.85 -0.95 -9.26
C PHE A 74 2.40 -0.19 -10.48
N GLY A 75 3.72 -0.16 -10.66
CA GLY A 75 4.38 0.66 -11.66
C GLY A 75 4.61 2.11 -11.22
N VAL A 76 5.60 2.77 -11.85
CA VAL A 76 6.09 4.10 -11.44
C VAL A 76 4.98 5.15 -11.45
N ASP A 77 4.21 5.24 -12.52
CA ASP A 77 3.22 6.31 -12.68
C ASP A 77 2.03 6.16 -11.73
N ALA A 78 1.62 4.93 -11.40
CA ALA A 78 0.57 4.71 -10.41
C ALA A 78 1.03 5.14 -9.01
N VAL A 79 2.28 4.85 -8.65
CA VAL A 79 2.88 5.31 -7.39
C VAL A 79 3.01 6.83 -7.36
N ARG A 80 3.46 7.46 -8.46
CA ARG A 80 3.54 8.93 -8.59
C ARG A 80 2.15 9.57 -8.43
N TYR A 81 1.14 9.03 -9.12
CA TYR A 81 -0.24 9.49 -8.98
C TYR A 81 -0.69 9.45 -7.52
N PHE A 82 -0.53 8.28 -6.87
CA PHE A 82 -0.96 8.09 -5.49
C PHE A 82 -0.29 9.08 -4.53
N VAL A 83 1.05 9.16 -4.55
CA VAL A 83 1.80 10.02 -3.63
C VAL A 83 1.49 11.50 -3.87
N LEU A 84 1.31 11.92 -5.12
CA LEU A 84 1.01 13.32 -5.44
C LEU A 84 -0.45 13.70 -5.20
N HIS A 85 -1.39 12.73 -5.28
CA HIS A 85 -2.82 12.95 -5.10
C HIS A 85 -3.28 12.79 -3.65
N GLU A 86 -2.80 11.74 -2.95
CA GLU A 86 -3.24 11.41 -1.58
C GLU A 86 -2.46 12.14 -0.48
N MET A 87 -1.47 12.94 -0.83
CA MET A 87 -0.72 13.77 0.11
C MET A 87 -1.05 15.25 -0.09
N PRO A 88 -2.23 15.72 0.37
CA PRO A 88 -2.52 17.15 0.39
C PRO A 88 -1.52 17.84 1.32
N PHE A 89 -0.94 18.95 0.87
CA PHE A 89 0.13 19.62 1.63
C PHE A 89 -0.31 20.25 2.95
N GLU A 90 -1.60 20.32 3.20
CA GLU A 90 -2.20 20.90 4.41
C GLU A 90 -2.30 19.88 5.56
N ASN A 91 -2.38 18.59 5.25
CA ASN A 91 -2.60 17.52 6.22
C ASN A 91 -1.67 16.33 5.95
N ASP A 92 -1.42 15.52 7.01
CA ASP A 92 -0.69 14.28 6.85
C ASP A 92 -1.47 13.31 5.96
N GLY A 93 -0.78 12.70 5.01
CA GLY A 93 -1.35 11.68 4.13
C GLY A 93 -1.28 10.29 4.78
N VAL A 94 -2.22 9.43 4.42
CA VAL A 94 -2.22 8.02 4.83
C VAL A 94 -1.97 7.15 3.61
N ILE A 95 -1.08 6.16 3.77
CA ILE A 95 -0.84 5.11 2.77
C ILE A 95 -1.26 3.76 3.34
N SER A 96 -2.01 3.00 2.55
CA SER A 96 -2.24 1.57 2.76
C SER A 96 -2.28 0.86 1.42
N TRP A 97 -2.09 -0.44 1.44
CA TRP A 97 -2.14 -1.26 0.24
C TRP A 97 -3.54 -1.25 -0.38
N GLU A 98 -4.57 -1.27 0.45
CA GLU A 98 -5.98 -1.23 0.06
C GLU A 98 -6.33 0.11 -0.62
N LEU A 99 -5.85 1.22 -0.05
CA LEU A 99 -6.08 2.56 -0.63
C LEU A 99 -5.35 2.69 -1.99
N MET A 100 -4.15 2.13 -2.12
CA MET A 100 -3.46 2.07 -3.41
C MET A 100 -4.29 1.33 -4.46
N VAL A 101 -4.85 0.15 -4.12
CA VAL A 101 -5.71 -0.63 -5.02
C VAL A 101 -6.99 0.13 -5.34
N GLU A 102 -7.60 0.78 -4.37
CA GLU A 102 -8.81 1.59 -4.59
C GLU A 102 -8.55 2.71 -5.61
N ARG A 103 -7.48 3.48 -5.44
CA ARG A 103 -7.11 4.56 -6.37
C ARG A 103 -6.74 4.03 -7.74
N MET A 104 -5.98 2.93 -7.79
CA MET A 104 -5.65 2.24 -9.03
C MET A 104 -6.91 1.87 -9.81
N ASN A 105 -7.90 1.31 -9.14
CA ASN A 105 -9.14 0.86 -9.76
C ASN A 105 -10.08 2.01 -10.13
N SER A 106 -10.34 2.93 -9.20
CA SER A 106 -11.34 4.00 -9.38
C SER A 106 -10.88 5.07 -10.37
N ASP A 107 -9.66 5.55 -10.19
CA ASP A 107 -9.19 6.71 -10.92
C ASP A 107 -8.40 6.30 -12.17
N LEU A 108 -7.41 5.42 -12.02
CA LEU A 108 -6.52 5.07 -13.12
C LEU A 108 -7.16 4.09 -14.09
N ALA A 109 -7.70 2.97 -13.62
CA ALA A 109 -8.30 1.98 -14.49
C ALA A 109 -9.68 2.41 -15.01
N ASN A 110 -10.60 2.83 -14.11
CA ASN A 110 -11.97 3.14 -14.51
C ASN A 110 -12.11 4.52 -15.15
N THR A 111 -11.55 5.57 -14.56
CA THR A 111 -11.74 6.93 -15.06
C THR A 111 -10.86 7.19 -16.28
N LEU A 112 -9.55 6.94 -16.22
CA LEU A 112 -8.61 7.23 -17.30
C LEU A 112 -8.48 6.09 -18.30
N GLY A 113 -8.11 4.89 -17.85
CA GLY A 113 -7.83 3.76 -18.71
C GLY A 113 -9.05 3.33 -19.53
N ASN A 114 -10.22 3.25 -18.90
CA ASN A 114 -11.46 2.92 -19.57
C ASN A 114 -11.90 4.00 -20.59
N LEU A 115 -11.70 5.29 -20.26
CA LEU A 115 -12.00 6.39 -21.18
C LEU A 115 -11.17 6.27 -22.47
N VAL A 116 -9.85 6.11 -22.35
CA VAL A 116 -8.95 5.97 -23.50
C VAL A 116 -9.32 4.74 -24.33
N ASN A 117 -9.47 3.60 -23.67
CA ASN A 117 -9.82 2.34 -24.34
C ASN A 117 -11.16 2.40 -25.07
N ARG A 118 -12.22 2.88 -24.42
CA ARG A 118 -13.56 3.04 -25.03
C ARG A 118 -13.53 3.98 -26.24
N THR A 119 -12.80 5.10 -26.13
CA THR A 119 -12.72 6.09 -27.21
C THR A 119 -12.04 5.49 -28.44
N ILE A 120 -10.90 4.80 -28.26
CA ILE A 120 -10.17 4.13 -29.34
C ILE A 120 -11.00 2.99 -29.93
N ALA A 121 -11.63 2.16 -29.08
CA ALA A 121 -12.47 1.05 -29.54
C ALA A 121 -13.67 1.53 -30.38
N MET A 122 -14.33 2.63 -29.96
CA MET A 122 -15.42 3.23 -30.74
C MET A 122 -14.92 3.83 -32.05
N SER A 123 -13.78 4.50 -32.08
CA SER A 123 -13.16 5.05 -33.28
C SER A 123 -12.84 3.94 -34.28
N ASN A 124 -12.28 2.83 -33.83
CA ASN A 124 -12.02 1.66 -34.68
C ASN A 124 -13.31 1.01 -35.20
N LYS A 125 -14.27 0.81 -34.30
CA LYS A 125 -15.52 0.14 -34.61
C LYS A 125 -16.35 0.88 -35.67
N TYR A 126 -16.41 2.20 -35.57
CA TYR A 126 -17.33 2.98 -36.42
C TYR A 126 -16.65 3.60 -37.63
N PHE A 127 -15.36 3.93 -37.55
CA PHE A 127 -14.63 4.64 -38.59
C PHE A 127 -13.25 4.04 -38.92
N GLY A 128 -13.01 2.77 -38.59
CA GLY A 128 -11.72 2.11 -38.90
C GLY A 128 -10.52 2.83 -38.27
N GLY A 129 -10.73 3.46 -37.12
CA GLY A 129 -9.72 4.21 -36.39
C GLY A 129 -9.51 5.65 -36.84
N VAL A 130 -10.12 6.08 -37.95
CA VAL A 130 -10.00 7.45 -38.50
C VAL A 130 -10.84 8.41 -37.63
N VAL A 131 -10.25 9.49 -37.18
CA VAL A 131 -10.91 10.52 -36.37
C VAL A 131 -11.06 11.80 -37.20
N ASN A 132 -12.29 12.14 -37.54
CA ASN A 132 -12.62 13.27 -38.40
C ASN A 132 -13.35 14.36 -37.61
N LYS A 133 -12.96 15.63 -37.85
CA LYS A 133 -13.69 16.81 -37.42
C LYS A 133 -14.71 17.14 -38.53
N THR A 134 -15.97 17.16 -38.20
CA THR A 134 -17.07 17.45 -39.17
C THR A 134 -17.73 18.78 -38.91
N GLY A 135 -17.64 19.33 -37.73
CA GLY A 135 -18.30 20.57 -37.31
C GLY A 135 -19.78 20.41 -36.99
N VAL A 136 -20.31 19.18 -36.99
CA VAL A 136 -21.71 18.90 -36.62
C VAL A 136 -21.79 18.81 -35.08
N GLU A 137 -22.05 19.95 -34.46
CA GLU A 137 -22.01 20.12 -33.01
C GLU A 137 -23.40 20.22 -32.36
N ASP A 138 -23.50 19.74 -31.10
CA ASP A 138 -24.55 20.14 -30.19
C ASP A 138 -23.99 21.28 -29.30
N ALA A 139 -24.49 22.49 -29.50
CA ALA A 139 -23.95 23.69 -28.84
C ALA A 139 -23.98 23.61 -27.31
N ALA A 140 -24.94 22.91 -26.73
CA ALA A 140 -25.05 22.77 -25.28
C ALA A 140 -24.08 21.72 -24.74
N ILE A 141 -24.08 20.49 -25.27
CA ILE A 141 -23.30 19.37 -24.75
C ILE A 141 -21.82 19.54 -25.11
N ASP A 142 -21.52 19.87 -26.37
CA ASP A 142 -20.13 20.07 -26.84
C ASP A 142 -19.52 21.36 -26.25
N GLY A 143 -20.34 22.41 -26.15
CA GLY A 143 -19.92 23.66 -25.53
C GLY A 143 -19.49 23.49 -24.09
N ASP A 144 -20.25 22.75 -23.30
CA ASP A 144 -19.90 22.44 -21.91
C ASP A 144 -18.61 21.59 -21.79
N LEU A 145 -18.46 20.55 -22.65
CA LEU A 145 -17.23 19.79 -22.70
C LEU A 145 -16.03 20.68 -23.00
N LYS A 146 -16.09 21.46 -24.09
CA LYS A 146 -15.02 22.34 -24.56
C LYS A 146 -14.66 23.39 -23.50
N ALA A 147 -15.66 23.97 -22.82
CA ALA A 147 -15.44 24.93 -21.73
C ALA A 147 -14.68 24.32 -20.56
N VAL A 148 -15.05 23.10 -20.13
CA VAL A 148 -14.32 22.40 -19.06
C VAL A 148 -12.89 22.09 -19.49
N VAL A 149 -12.70 21.55 -20.69
CA VAL A 149 -11.38 21.13 -21.19
C VAL A 149 -10.42 22.32 -21.29
N THR A 150 -10.85 23.42 -21.91
CA THR A 150 -9.99 24.61 -22.11
C THR A 150 -9.70 25.35 -20.82
N ALA A 151 -10.62 25.36 -19.85
CA ALA A 151 -10.40 25.98 -18.55
C ALA A 151 -9.46 25.17 -17.63
N THR A 152 -9.26 23.87 -17.89
CA THR A 152 -8.48 23.00 -16.99
C THR A 152 -7.02 23.43 -16.91
N ARG A 153 -6.42 23.90 -18.00
CA ARG A 153 -5.02 24.38 -18.01
C ARG A 153 -4.79 25.51 -16.99
N ASP A 154 -5.66 26.51 -16.98
CA ASP A 154 -5.52 27.66 -16.08
C ASP A 154 -5.76 27.28 -14.62
N LYS A 155 -6.70 26.36 -14.38
CA LYS A 155 -6.94 25.80 -13.04
C LYS A 155 -5.75 25.02 -12.52
N VAL A 156 -5.16 24.14 -13.34
CA VAL A 156 -3.94 23.41 -13.00
C VAL A 156 -2.79 24.38 -12.69
N GLN A 157 -2.59 25.41 -13.52
CA GLN A 157 -1.56 26.41 -13.30
C GLN A 157 -1.76 27.17 -11.98
N ALA A 158 -2.98 27.58 -11.68
CA ALA A 158 -3.31 28.30 -10.44
C ALA A 158 -3.02 27.44 -9.20
N LYS A 159 -3.40 26.17 -9.23
CA LYS A 159 -3.13 25.20 -8.14
C LYS A 159 -1.64 24.95 -7.98
N MET A 160 -0.91 24.73 -9.09
CA MET A 160 0.53 24.53 -9.06
C MET A 160 1.30 25.75 -8.58
N ALA A 161 0.86 26.97 -8.91
CA ALA A 161 1.48 28.21 -8.44
C ALA A 161 1.46 28.34 -6.90
N THR A 162 0.48 27.74 -6.25
CA THR A 162 0.35 27.69 -4.78
C THR A 162 0.76 26.35 -4.16
N LEU A 163 1.37 25.47 -4.96
CA LEU A 163 1.85 24.15 -4.56
C LEU A 163 0.76 23.13 -4.12
N HIS A 164 -0.50 23.37 -4.51
CA HIS A 164 -1.62 22.43 -4.29
C HIS A 164 -1.63 21.35 -5.39
N VAL A 165 -0.63 20.47 -5.35
CA VAL A 165 -0.39 19.47 -6.39
C VAL A 165 -1.54 18.47 -6.49
N ALA A 166 -2.08 18.00 -5.36
CA ALA A 166 -3.21 17.08 -5.32
C ALA A 166 -4.46 17.68 -6.01
N ASP A 167 -4.73 18.96 -5.75
CA ASP A 167 -5.83 19.67 -6.40
C ASP A 167 -5.59 19.83 -7.91
N ALA A 168 -4.35 20.12 -8.31
CA ALA A 168 -4.01 20.24 -9.73
C ALA A 168 -4.29 18.93 -10.49
N ILE A 169 -3.92 17.78 -9.92
CA ILE A 169 -4.24 16.46 -10.48
C ILE A 169 -5.76 16.24 -10.52
N THR A 170 -6.46 16.62 -9.46
CA THR A 170 -7.93 16.52 -9.37
C THR A 170 -8.63 17.32 -10.48
N GLU A 171 -8.12 18.50 -10.86
CA GLU A 171 -8.66 19.27 -12.00
C GLU A 171 -8.50 18.50 -13.32
N VAL A 172 -7.35 17.84 -13.55
CA VAL A 172 -7.16 17.02 -14.74
C VAL A 172 -8.12 15.81 -14.75
N PHE A 173 -8.29 15.14 -13.61
CA PHE A 173 -9.24 14.03 -13.51
C PHE A 173 -10.70 14.47 -13.63
N THR A 174 -11.02 15.72 -13.26
CA THR A 174 -12.33 16.32 -13.51
C THR A 174 -12.60 16.46 -15.01
N LEU A 175 -11.60 16.82 -15.82
CA LEU A 175 -11.70 16.80 -17.27
C LEU A 175 -12.02 15.36 -17.78
N PHE A 176 -11.32 14.33 -17.31
CA PHE A 176 -11.57 12.94 -17.75
C PHE A 176 -12.97 12.45 -17.30
N LYS A 177 -13.39 12.81 -16.11
CA LYS A 177 -14.78 12.53 -15.64
C LYS A 177 -15.80 13.22 -16.53
N ARG A 178 -15.55 14.46 -16.97
CA ARG A 178 -16.42 15.17 -17.92
C ARG A 178 -16.47 14.48 -19.28
N CYS A 179 -15.34 13.94 -19.78
CA CYS A 179 -15.30 13.14 -21.01
C CYS A 179 -16.13 11.85 -20.88
N ASN A 180 -16.03 11.13 -19.75
CA ASN A 180 -16.87 9.94 -19.52
C ASN A 180 -18.36 10.31 -19.51
N LYS A 181 -18.74 11.38 -18.82
CA LYS A 181 -20.12 11.89 -18.83
C LYS A 181 -20.58 12.29 -20.24
N TYR A 182 -19.69 12.88 -21.04
CA TYR A 182 -19.97 13.24 -22.44
C TYR A 182 -20.29 12.03 -23.31
N ILE A 183 -19.60 10.90 -23.10
CA ILE A 183 -19.94 9.64 -23.78
C ILE A 183 -21.36 9.19 -23.42
N ASP A 184 -21.74 9.31 -22.15
CA ASP A 184 -23.06 8.87 -21.70
C ASP A 184 -24.17 9.82 -22.17
N GLU A 185 -23.91 11.11 -22.28
CA GLU A 185 -24.85 12.14 -22.79
C GLU A 185 -25.05 12.01 -24.32
N THR A 186 -23.98 11.78 -25.06
CA THR A 186 -24.03 11.73 -26.54
C THR A 186 -24.42 10.35 -27.09
N MET A 187 -24.31 9.30 -26.26
CA MET A 187 -24.66 7.91 -26.62
C MET A 187 -24.15 7.51 -27.99
N PRO A 188 -22.81 7.43 -28.24
CA PRO A 188 -22.26 7.13 -29.58
C PRO A 188 -22.80 5.84 -30.21
N TRP A 189 -23.14 4.86 -29.37
CA TRP A 189 -23.75 3.60 -29.82
C TRP A 189 -25.19 3.76 -30.38
N ALA A 190 -25.88 4.82 -29.97
CA ALA A 190 -27.20 5.16 -30.53
C ALA A 190 -27.04 5.93 -31.86
N LEU A 191 -26.13 6.93 -31.88
CA LEU A 191 -25.80 7.67 -33.12
C LEU A 191 -25.33 6.73 -34.26
N ALA A 192 -24.56 5.71 -33.91
CA ALA A 192 -24.04 4.74 -34.89
C ALA A 192 -25.13 3.90 -35.63
N LYS A 193 -26.35 3.90 -35.09
CA LYS A 193 -27.48 3.15 -35.75
C LYS A 193 -28.21 3.96 -36.81
N ASP A 194 -27.96 5.26 -36.87
CA ASP A 194 -28.61 6.19 -37.79
C ASP A 194 -27.58 6.72 -38.80
N GLU A 195 -27.75 6.39 -40.06
CA GLU A 195 -26.86 6.87 -41.14
C GLU A 195 -26.82 8.40 -41.24
N ALA A 196 -27.89 9.08 -40.91
CA ALA A 196 -27.96 10.55 -40.93
C ALA A 196 -27.15 11.19 -39.78
N GLN A 197 -26.75 10.42 -38.73
CA GLN A 197 -26.01 10.90 -37.59
C GLN A 197 -24.51 10.57 -37.63
N GLN A 198 -23.99 10.05 -38.76
CA GLN A 198 -22.58 9.62 -38.87
C GLN A 198 -21.62 10.81 -38.68
N ASP A 199 -21.94 11.99 -39.25
CA ASP A 199 -21.10 13.20 -39.05
C ASP A 199 -21.14 13.67 -37.61
N ARG A 200 -22.30 13.57 -36.93
CA ARG A 200 -22.39 13.87 -35.50
C ARG A 200 -21.57 12.88 -34.67
N LEU A 201 -21.63 11.61 -34.96
CA LEU A 201 -20.81 10.58 -34.32
C LEU A 201 -19.31 10.83 -34.50
N ALA A 202 -18.88 11.21 -35.70
CA ALA A 202 -17.50 11.54 -35.99
C ALA A 202 -17.03 12.75 -35.15
N GLU A 203 -17.85 13.81 -35.04
CA GLU A 203 -17.54 14.97 -34.22
C GLU A 203 -17.43 14.61 -32.73
N VAL A 204 -18.32 13.74 -32.20
CA VAL A 204 -18.24 13.25 -30.83
C VAL A 204 -16.92 12.56 -30.54
N LEU A 205 -16.48 11.68 -31.43
CA LEU A 205 -15.21 10.96 -31.28
C LEU A 205 -14.00 11.90 -31.41
N TYR A 206 -14.07 12.88 -32.31
CA TYR A 206 -13.05 13.92 -32.44
C TYR A 206 -12.92 14.71 -31.12
N ASN A 207 -14.04 15.16 -30.56
CA ASN A 207 -14.08 15.91 -29.31
C ASN A 207 -13.49 15.11 -28.14
N LEU A 208 -13.76 13.80 -28.08
CA LEU A 208 -13.19 12.93 -27.06
C LEU A 208 -11.67 12.77 -27.21
N VAL A 209 -11.19 12.49 -28.44
CA VAL A 209 -9.75 12.30 -28.69
C VAL A 209 -8.97 13.59 -28.41
N GLU A 210 -9.49 14.75 -28.84
CA GLU A 210 -8.88 16.06 -28.55
C GLU A 210 -8.84 16.34 -27.04
N SER A 211 -9.95 16.10 -26.33
CA SER A 211 -10.03 16.28 -24.88
C SER A 211 -9.03 15.40 -24.12
N ILE A 212 -8.91 14.12 -24.53
CA ILE A 212 -7.95 13.18 -23.95
C ILE A 212 -6.52 13.64 -24.24
N THR A 213 -6.24 14.14 -25.46
CA THR A 213 -4.93 14.67 -25.82
C THR A 213 -4.52 15.84 -24.90
N ILE A 214 -5.42 16.81 -24.68
CA ILE A 214 -5.20 17.93 -23.78
C ILE A 214 -4.98 17.43 -22.34
N GLY A 215 -5.84 16.55 -21.84
CA GLY A 215 -5.73 16.00 -20.50
C GLY A 215 -4.44 15.19 -20.30
N ALA A 216 -4.02 14.40 -21.28
CA ALA A 216 -2.77 13.64 -21.23
C ALA A 216 -1.53 14.57 -21.14
N ASN A 217 -1.48 15.64 -21.93
CA ASN A 217 -0.40 16.62 -21.83
C ASN A 217 -0.36 17.32 -20.48
N LEU A 218 -1.52 17.65 -19.87
CA LEU A 218 -1.58 18.18 -18.50
C LEU A 218 -1.10 17.18 -17.45
N LEU A 219 -1.24 15.87 -17.70
CA LEU A 219 -0.71 14.82 -16.83
C LEU A 219 0.80 14.59 -16.96
N LYS A 220 1.46 15.08 -18.01
CA LYS A 220 2.86 14.71 -18.34
C LYS A 220 3.82 14.93 -17.17
N SER A 221 3.67 16.00 -16.42
CA SER A 221 4.52 16.28 -15.25
C SER A 221 4.27 15.34 -14.06
N PHE A 222 3.09 14.74 -13.97
CA PHE A 222 2.69 13.85 -12.89
C PHE A 222 2.91 12.37 -13.25
N MET A 223 2.52 11.98 -14.48
CA MET A 223 2.52 10.61 -14.98
C MET A 223 3.12 10.55 -16.39
N PRO A 224 4.46 10.72 -16.53
CA PRO A 224 5.11 10.86 -17.82
C PRO A 224 4.96 9.63 -18.73
N GLU A 225 5.17 8.42 -18.21
CA GLU A 225 5.08 7.19 -19.00
C GLU A 225 3.65 6.91 -19.47
N THR A 226 2.66 7.20 -18.64
CA THR A 226 1.24 7.06 -19.00
C THR A 226 0.85 8.04 -20.08
N THR A 227 1.34 9.29 -19.98
CA THR A 227 1.12 10.28 -21.04
C THR A 227 1.69 9.81 -22.39
N ASP A 228 2.93 9.33 -22.39
CA ASP A 228 3.57 8.85 -23.61
C ASP A 228 2.82 7.66 -24.22
N LYS A 229 2.33 6.72 -23.39
CA LYS A 229 1.49 5.61 -23.82
C LYS A 229 0.14 6.06 -24.40
N ILE A 230 -0.50 7.07 -23.81
CA ILE A 230 -1.76 7.63 -24.34
C ILE A 230 -1.52 8.29 -25.70
N LEU A 231 -0.49 9.14 -25.81
CA LEU A 231 -0.17 9.83 -27.06
C LEU A 231 0.22 8.84 -28.17
N ALA A 232 1.00 7.79 -27.84
CA ALA A 232 1.34 6.74 -28.80
C ALA A 232 0.09 6.00 -29.32
N GLN A 233 -0.93 5.81 -28.49
CA GLN A 233 -2.18 5.17 -28.92
C GLN A 233 -3.09 6.10 -29.73
N LEU A 234 -3.11 7.40 -29.38
CA LEU A 234 -3.93 8.38 -30.10
C LEU A 234 -3.27 8.87 -31.41
N TYR A 235 -1.95 8.79 -31.51
CA TYR A 235 -1.15 9.23 -32.66
C TYR A 235 -0.11 8.18 -33.06
N PRO A 236 -0.53 6.94 -33.45
CA PRO A 236 0.40 5.83 -33.62
C PRO A 236 1.43 6.05 -34.74
N ALA A 237 1.10 6.87 -35.77
CA ALA A 237 2.02 7.18 -36.86
C ALA A 237 3.12 8.20 -36.44
N ASN A 238 2.80 9.12 -35.54
CA ASN A 238 3.71 10.13 -35.03
C ASN A 238 3.23 10.62 -33.64
N PRO A 239 3.66 10.01 -32.53
CA PRO A 239 3.26 10.43 -31.18
C PRO A 239 3.56 11.88 -30.84
N GLU A 240 4.63 12.44 -31.40
CA GLU A 240 5.01 13.85 -31.21
C GLU A 240 3.96 14.84 -31.70
N ALA A 241 3.13 14.44 -32.69
CA ALA A 241 2.01 15.26 -33.15
C ALA A 241 0.94 15.48 -32.07
N GLY A 242 0.92 14.65 -31.04
CA GLY A 242 0.05 14.79 -29.87
C GLY A 242 0.62 15.62 -28.74
N VAL A 243 1.92 15.93 -28.77
CA VAL A 243 2.58 16.77 -27.78
C VAL A 243 2.17 18.22 -27.99
N ARG A 244 1.79 18.90 -26.92
CA ARG A 244 1.34 20.30 -26.92
C ARG A 244 2.21 21.13 -25.98
N ASP A 245 2.50 22.36 -26.41
CA ASP A 245 3.02 23.35 -25.49
C ASP A 245 1.98 23.74 -24.46
N PHE A 246 2.43 24.14 -23.27
CA PHE A 246 1.51 24.42 -22.17
C PHE A 246 0.47 25.49 -22.50
N ASP A 247 0.83 26.49 -23.32
CA ASP A 247 -0.07 27.56 -23.75
C ASP A 247 -1.17 27.05 -24.70
N ASP A 248 -0.86 26.07 -25.51
CA ASP A 248 -1.80 25.46 -26.46
C ASP A 248 -2.88 24.61 -25.77
N LEU A 249 -2.64 24.20 -24.51
CA LEU A 249 -3.60 23.37 -23.77
C LEU A 249 -4.89 24.12 -23.37
N ALA A 250 -4.94 25.43 -23.53
CA ALA A 250 -6.17 26.23 -23.42
C ALA A 250 -6.95 26.33 -24.74
N THR A 251 -6.41 25.77 -25.84
CA THR A 251 -7.02 25.85 -27.18
C THR A 251 -7.58 24.48 -27.57
N PHE A 252 -8.85 24.44 -27.93
CA PHE A 252 -9.52 23.23 -28.40
C PHE A 252 -9.50 23.10 -29.92
N GLY A 253 -9.31 21.88 -30.42
CA GLY A 253 -9.47 21.63 -31.86
C GLY A 253 -8.17 21.73 -32.66
N LEU A 254 -7.02 21.56 -32.04
CA LEU A 254 -5.70 21.55 -32.69
C LEU A 254 -5.32 20.22 -33.34
N ARG A 255 -6.05 19.15 -33.04
CA ARG A 255 -5.82 17.87 -33.73
C ARG A 255 -6.20 17.98 -35.18
N GLU A 256 -5.32 17.55 -36.08
CA GLU A 256 -5.64 17.43 -37.51
C GLU A 256 -6.71 16.36 -37.75
N THR A 257 -7.61 16.66 -38.66
CA THR A 257 -8.65 15.71 -39.12
C THR A 257 -8.05 14.57 -39.92
N GLY A 258 -8.65 13.39 -39.86
CA GLY A 258 -8.21 12.24 -40.66
C GLY A 258 -7.09 11.41 -40.07
N LEU A 259 -6.52 11.81 -38.92
CA LEU A 259 -5.50 11.02 -38.23
C LEU A 259 -6.13 9.78 -37.57
N LYS A 260 -5.44 8.65 -37.72
CA LYS A 260 -5.86 7.38 -37.09
C LYS A 260 -5.41 7.28 -35.65
N VAL A 261 -6.19 6.55 -34.85
CA VAL A 261 -5.77 5.99 -33.57
C VAL A 261 -5.24 4.57 -33.74
N THR A 262 -4.61 3.98 -32.74
CA THR A 262 -4.14 2.59 -32.79
C THR A 262 -5.30 1.62 -33.05
N GLU A 263 -5.04 0.53 -33.77
CA GLU A 263 -6.04 -0.50 -34.05
C GLU A 263 -6.41 -1.31 -32.81
N THR A 264 -5.41 -1.65 -32.00
CA THR A 264 -5.59 -2.41 -30.77
C THR A 264 -5.09 -1.57 -29.59
N PRO A 265 -5.99 -1.04 -28.74
CA PRO A 265 -5.58 -0.26 -27.60
C PRO A 265 -4.92 -1.13 -26.52
N ASP A 266 -3.83 -0.67 -25.98
CA ASP A 266 -3.19 -1.26 -24.81
C ASP A 266 -3.94 -0.87 -23.54
N ILE A 267 -4.02 -1.80 -22.60
CA ILE A 267 -4.56 -1.53 -21.27
C ILE A 267 -3.54 -0.69 -20.49
N LEU A 268 -3.88 0.57 -20.23
CA LEU A 268 -3.01 1.47 -19.46
C LEU A 268 -2.85 1.01 -18.02
N PHE A 269 -3.94 0.61 -17.39
CA PHE A 269 -4.00 0.16 -15.99
C PHE A 269 -4.95 -1.02 -15.88
N ALA A 270 -4.45 -2.16 -15.41
CA ALA A 270 -5.27 -3.32 -15.09
C ALA A 270 -6.01 -3.08 -13.74
N ARG A 271 -7.22 -3.62 -13.63
CA ARG A 271 -7.90 -3.69 -12.34
C ARG A 271 -7.22 -4.72 -11.46
N LEU A 272 -7.08 -4.41 -10.19
CA LEU A 272 -6.47 -5.26 -9.18
C LEU A 272 -7.48 -5.64 -8.10
N ASP A 273 -7.38 -6.87 -7.62
CA ASP A 273 -8.07 -7.35 -6.43
C ASP A 273 -7.02 -7.62 -5.35
N PHE A 274 -7.10 -6.90 -4.22
CA PHE A 274 -6.08 -7.01 -3.17
C PHE A 274 -5.91 -8.45 -2.68
N GLU A 275 -7.01 -9.14 -2.38
CA GLU A 275 -6.97 -10.51 -1.81
C GLU A 275 -6.40 -11.54 -2.78
N LYS A 276 -6.67 -11.38 -4.09
CA LYS A 276 -6.26 -12.34 -5.12
C LYS A 276 -4.89 -12.05 -5.71
N ASP A 277 -4.60 -10.77 -5.97
CA ASP A 277 -3.46 -10.40 -6.82
C ASP A 277 -2.24 -9.95 -6.01
N LEU A 278 -2.45 -9.43 -4.79
CA LEU A 278 -1.43 -8.71 -4.04
C LEU A 278 -1.15 -9.25 -2.64
N LYS A 279 -2.11 -9.82 -1.94
CA LYS A 279 -2.00 -10.20 -0.53
C LYS A 279 -0.76 -11.04 -0.22
N GLU A 280 -0.57 -12.14 -0.94
CA GLU A 280 0.61 -13.01 -0.75
C GLU A 280 1.93 -12.28 -0.99
N LYS A 281 1.97 -11.39 -1.99
CA LYS A 281 3.17 -10.60 -2.30
C LYS A 281 3.47 -9.58 -1.20
N VAL A 282 2.43 -8.90 -0.70
CA VAL A 282 2.55 -7.92 0.38
C VAL A 282 3.00 -8.59 1.68
N GLU A 283 2.42 -9.74 2.03
CA GLU A 283 2.83 -10.53 3.19
C GLU A 283 4.30 -10.98 3.09
N ALA A 284 4.73 -11.45 1.91
CA ALA A 284 6.11 -11.82 1.68
C ALA A 284 7.08 -10.63 1.82
N ILE A 285 6.72 -9.45 1.31
CA ILE A 285 7.50 -8.21 1.46
C ILE A 285 7.61 -7.84 2.95
N GLN A 286 6.50 -7.85 3.68
CA GLN A 286 6.48 -7.51 5.10
C GLN A 286 7.31 -8.48 5.94
N GLU A 287 7.24 -9.78 5.68
CA GLU A 287 8.08 -10.77 6.34
C GLU A 287 9.57 -10.60 6.05
N ALA A 288 9.93 -10.30 4.79
CA ALA A 288 11.30 -10.04 4.41
C ALA A 288 11.84 -8.80 5.14
N GLN A 289 11.04 -7.73 5.22
CA GLN A 289 11.39 -6.50 5.92
C GLN A 289 11.56 -6.72 7.44
N LYS A 290 10.68 -7.49 8.08
CA LYS A 290 10.79 -7.86 9.50
C LYS A 290 12.10 -8.58 9.78
N LYS A 291 12.49 -9.53 8.92
CA LYS A 291 13.76 -10.25 9.05
C LYS A 291 14.97 -9.32 8.91
N VAL A 292 14.98 -8.45 7.91
CA VAL A 292 16.08 -7.50 7.67
C VAL A 292 16.21 -6.46 8.80
N ASN A 293 15.09 -5.99 9.33
CA ASN A 293 15.07 -4.97 10.39
C ASN A 293 15.24 -5.56 11.80
N GLY A 294 15.37 -6.89 11.95
CA GLY A 294 15.52 -7.55 13.24
C GLY A 294 14.30 -7.34 14.15
N VAL A 295 13.11 -7.21 13.59
CA VAL A 295 11.87 -7.05 14.37
C VAL A 295 11.55 -8.38 15.04
N THR A 296 11.60 -8.38 16.38
CA THR A 296 11.19 -9.54 17.20
C THR A 296 9.70 -9.41 17.50
N GLU A 297 8.91 -10.33 17.00
CA GLU A 297 7.50 -10.44 17.39
C GLU A 297 7.42 -11.20 18.70
N TYR A 298 6.83 -10.57 19.71
CA TYR A 298 6.53 -11.23 20.96
C TYR A 298 5.13 -11.84 20.91
N PRO A 299 4.94 -13.06 21.46
CA PRO A 299 3.63 -13.70 21.49
C PRO A 299 2.63 -12.82 22.25
N GLN A 300 1.42 -12.71 21.70
CA GLN A 300 0.32 -12.01 22.36
C GLN A 300 -0.23 -12.90 23.47
N VAL A 301 0.03 -12.54 24.71
CA VAL A 301 -0.46 -13.28 25.88
C VAL A 301 -1.60 -12.52 26.52
N GLU A 302 -2.73 -13.21 26.76
CA GLU A 302 -3.83 -12.62 27.53
C GLU A 302 -3.35 -12.29 28.95
N VAL A 303 -3.40 -11.02 29.32
CA VAL A 303 -3.03 -10.57 30.65
C VAL A 303 -4.12 -10.96 31.65
N LYS A 304 -3.76 -11.84 32.60
CA LYS A 304 -4.66 -12.24 33.68
C LYS A 304 -4.73 -11.17 34.77
N PRO A 305 -5.81 -11.13 35.56
CA PRO A 305 -5.91 -10.25 36.71
C PRO A 305 -4.74 -10.45 37.68
N GLU A 306 -4.35 -9.37 38.35
CA GLU A 306 -3.34 -9.41 39.43
C GLU A 306 -3.82 -10.33 40.55
N ILE A 307 -2.89 -11.07 41.15
CA ILE A 307 -3.09 -11.91 42.33
C ILE A 307 -2.23 -11.43 43.47
N THR A 308 -2.60 -11.73 44.72
CA THR A 308 -1.78 -11.46 45.88
C THR A 308 -0.63 -12.47 46.01
N PHE A 309 0.38 -12.15 46.79
CA PHE A 309 1.46 -13.08 47.11
C PHE A 309 0.91 -14.34 47.81
N ASP A 310 -0.03 -14.17 48.75
CA ASP A 310 -0.74 -15.29 49.40
C ASP A 310 -1.50 -16.21 48.45
N ASP A 311 -1.95 -15.68 47.28
CA ASP A 311 -2.55 -16.51 46.25
C ASP A 311 -1.51 -17.30 45.48
N PHE A 312 -0.35 -16.72 45.22
CA PHE A 312 0.76 -17.41 44.57
C PHE A 312 1.36 -18.52 45.50
N GLU A 313 1.51 -18.29 46.82
CA GLU A 313 1.99 -19.29 47.76
C GLU A 313 1.09 -20.53 47.87
N LYS A 314 -0.15 -20.44 47.46
CA LYS A 314 -1.07 -21.62 47.38
C LYS A 314 -0.66 -22.64 46.33
N VAL A 315 0.22 -22.25 45.38
CA VAL A 315 0.68 -23.13 44.30
C VAL A 315 2.09 -23.63 44.65
N GLN A 316 2.24 -24.96 44.73
CA GLN A 316 3.53 -25.58 45.02
C GLN A 316 4.20 -26.14 43.78
N PHE A 317 5.38 -25.62 43.47
CA PHE A 317 6.25 -26.16 42.42
C PHE A 317 7.42 -26.93 43.04
N ARG A 318 7.76 -28.10 42.45
CA ARG A 318 8.90 -28.90 42.92
C ARG A 318 9.69 -29.45 41.73
N VAL A 319 10.94 -29.78 41.99
CA VAL A 319 11.81 -30.48 41.05
C VAL A 319 11.41 -31.95 40.97
N ALA A 320 11.17 -32.45 39.78
CA ALA A 320 10.81 -33.85 39.55
C ALA A 320 11.75 -34.49 38.53
N LYS A 321 12.32 -35.66 38.84
CA LYS A 321 13.11 -36.44 37.91
C LYS A 321 12.26 -37.45 37.15
N VAL A 322 12.36 -37.46 35.83
CA VAL A 322 11.65 -38.41 34.99
C VAL A 322 12.29 -39.79 35.11
N LEU A 323 11.56 -40.76 35.68
CA LEU A 323 12.00 -42.14 35.77
C LEU A 323 11.63 -42.91 34.52
N THR A 324 10.36 -42.81 34.09
CA THR A 324 9.87 -43.41 32.85
C THR A 324 8.97 -42.42 32.11
N CYS A 325 8.89 -42.55 30.79
CA CYS A 325 8.03 -41.82 29.92
C CYS A 325 7.49 -42.76 28.84
N GLU A 326 6.17 -42.80 28.64
CA GLU A 326 5.50 -43.71 27.71
C GLU A 326 4.43 -42.97 26.90
N ALA A 327 4.30 -43.27 25.61
CA ALA A 327 3.21 -42.78 24.80
C ALA A 327 1.90 -43.48 25.11
N VAL A 328 0.82 -42.73 25.37
CA VAL A 328 -0.51 -43.31 25.63
C VAL A 328 -1.17 -43.65 24.30
N LYS A 329 -1.43 -44.95 24.07
CA LYS A 329 -2.00 -45.45 22.80
C LYS A 329 -3.26 -44.70 22.36
N LYS A 330 -3.33 -44.36 21.06
CA LYS A 330 -4.45 -43.65 20.43
C LYS A 330 -4.73 -42.24 20.99
N THR A 331 -3.75 -41.59 21.60
CA THR A 331 -3.84 -40.21 22.10
C THR A 331 -2.62 -39.41 21.71
N LYS A 332 -2.62 -38.13 22.03
CA LYS A 332 -1.43 -37.21 21.90
C LYS A 332 -0.77 -37.00 23.27
N LEU A 333 -0.86 -37.95 24.17
CA LEU A 333 -0.41 -37.82 25.55
C LEU A 333 0.80 -38.69 25.84
N LEU A 334 1.67 -38.15 26.70
CA LEU A 334 2.75 -38.89 27.36
C LEU A 334 2.40 -39.11 28.81
N LYS A 335 2.60 -40.38 29.31
CA LYS A 335 2.51 -40.77 30.69
C LYS A 335 3.91 -40.79 31.28
N PHE A 336 4.07 -40.12 32.41
CA PHE A 336 5.32 -40.02 33.14
C PHE A 336 5.22 -40.71 34.48
N GLU A 337 6.27 -41.39 34.90
CA GLU A 337 6.55 -41.72 36.29
C GLU A 337 7.70 -40.83 36.75
N LEU A 338 7.42 -40.01 37.78
CA LEU A 338 8.34 -38.98 38.26
C LEU A 338 8.75 -39.25 39.71
N GLN A 339 10.04 -39.08 40.03
CA GLN A 339 10.56 -39.04 41.39
C GLN A 339 10.52 -37.62 41.92
N ILE A 340 9.90 -37.37 43.06
CA ILE A 340 9.76 -36.06 43.69
C ILE A 340 10.13 -36.24 45.22
N GLY A 341 11.39 -36.09 45.56
CA GLY A 341 11.85 -36.49 46.89
C GLY A 341 11.72 -37.98 47.13
N ASP A 342 11.02 -38.40 48.19
CA ASP A 342 10.82 -39.81 48.57
C ASP A 342 9.59 -40.43 47.88
N GLU A 343 8.79 -39.62 47.15
CA GLU A 343 7.55 -40.09 46.50
C GLU A 343 7.67 -40.27 44.99
N LYS A 344 6.90 -41.19 44.46
CA LYS A 344 6.69 -41.34 43.01
C LYS A 344 5.31 -40.89 42.63
N ARG A 345 5.21 -40.15 41.53
CA ARG A 345 3.91 -39.71 40.99
C ARG A 345 3.76 -40.01 39.53
N THR A 346 2.55 -40.36 39.13
CA THR A 346 2.17 -40.48 37.72
C THR A 346 1.60 -39.14 37.25
N ILE A 347 2.14 -38.60 36.17
CA ILE A 347 1.62 -37.39 35.50
C ILE A 347 1.37 -37.70 34.03
N VAL A 348 0.30 -37.12 33.49
CA VAL A 348 -0.05 -37.21 32.06
C VAL A 348 0.00 -35.82 31.44
N SER A 349 0.71 -35.65 30.34
CA SER A 349 0.84 -34.37 29.64
C SER A 349 0.63 -34.49 28.14
N GLY A 350 0.06 -33.45 27.52
CA GLY A 350 -0.26 -33.36 26.09
C GLY A 350 0.89 -33.00 25.18
N ILE A 351 2.12 -33.33 25.54
CA ILE A 351 3.33 -32.86 24.84
C ILE A 351 3.95 -33.87 23.86
N GLN A 352 3.25 -34.95 23.53
CA GLN A 352 3.72 -36.00 22.61
C GLN A 352 4.04 -35.47 21.19
N LYS A 353 3.42 -34.37 20.79
CA LYS A 353 3.72 -33.71 19.50
C LYS A 353 5.15 -33.13 19.45
N TYR A 354 5.67 -32.71 20.62
CA TYR A 354 6.90 -31.94 20.73
C TYR A 354 8.08 -32.75 21.26
N TYR A 355 7.83 -33.87 21.95
CA TYR A 355 8.87 -34.71 22.55
C TYR A 355 8.62 -36.18 22.33
N LYS A 356 9.70 -36.90 22.04
CA LYS A 356 9.71 -38.37 22.13
C LYS A 356 9.98 -38.80 23.59
N PRO A 357 9.39 -39.92 24.05
CA PRO A 357 9.57 -40.39 25.41
C PRO A 357 11.05 -40.48 25.89
N GLU A 358 11.94 -40.94 25.00
CA GLU A 358 13.35 -41.16 25.28
C GLU A 358 14.10 -39.87 25.56
N GLU A 359 13.66 -38.75 25.00
CA GLU A 359 14.29 -37.44 25.16
C GLU A 359 14.08 -36.85 26.56
N LEU A 360 13.08 -37.36 27.28
CA LEU A 360 12.68 -36.82 28.58
C LEU A 360 13.11 -37.66 29.77
N ILE A 361 13.39 -38.96 29.57
CA ILE A 361 13.86 -39.84 30.62
C ILE A 361 15.18 -39.33 31.23
N GLY A 362 15.24 -39.27 32.55
CA GLY A 362 16.39 -38.79 33.33
C GLY A 362 16.46 -37.27 33.49
N LYS A 363 15.65 -36.50 32.75
CA LYS A 363 15.61 -35.03 32.93
C LYS A 363 14.93 -34.65 34.24
N LYS A 364 15.33 -33.49 34.77
CA LYS A 364 14.71 -32.85 35.91
C LYS A 364 13.79 -31.74 35.39
N LEU A 365 12.51 -31.82 35.72
CA LEU A 365 11.44 -30.93 35.25
C LEU A 365 10.84 -30.16 36.43
N VAL A 366 10.24 -29.01 36.12
CA VAL A 366 9.41 -28.26 37.04
C VAL A 366 7.99 -28.79 37.01
N VAL A 367 7.45 -29.16 38.19
CA VAL A 367 6.13 -29.77 38.33
C VAL A 367 5.30 -29.07 39.41
N CYS A 368 4.06 -28.72 39.08
CA CYS A 368 3.09 -28.30 40.08
C CYS A 368 2.56 -29.55 40.79
N THR A 369 2.78 -29.65 42.13
CA THR A 369 2.58 -30.88 42.90
C THR A 369 1.31 -30.90 43.73
N ASN A 370 0.71 -29.76 44.05
CA ASN A 370 -0.46 -29.67 44.90
C ASN A 370 -1.79 -29.50 44.17
N LEU A 371 -1.84 -29.86 42.88
CA LEU A 371 -3.11 -29.97 42.13
C LEU A 371 -3.83 -31.22 42.54
N LYS A 372 -5.20 -31.12 42.64
CA LYS A 372 -6.03 -32.29 42.85
C LYS A 372 -5.85 -33.31 41.72
N PRO A 373 -5.64 -34.61 42.05
CA PRO A 373 -5.52 -35.64 41.03
C PRO A 373 -6.72 -35.66 40.08
N ARG A 374 -6.42 -35.84 38.78
CA ARG A 374 -7.46 -35.90 37.73
C ARG A 374 -7.23 -37.08 36.81
N LYS A 375 -8.33 -37.80 36.47
CA LYS A 375 -8.27 -38.86 35.45
C LYS A 375 -8.21 -38.25 34.04
N ILE A 376 -7.16 -38.57 33.27
CA ILE A 376 -6.96 -38.19 31.90
C ILE A 376 -6.80 -39.45 31.06
N CYS A 377 -7.73 -39.72 30.14
CA CYS A 377 -7.78 -40.97 29.36
C CYS A 377 -7.63 -42.26 30.21
N GLY A 378 -8.29 -42.29 31.38
CA GLY A 378 -8.30 -43.42 32.29
C GLY A 378 -7.10 -43.51 33.24
N ILE A 379 -6.08 -42.67 33.10
CA ILE A 379 -4.87 -42.59 33.93
C ILE A 379 -5.03 -41.44 34.92
N GLU A 380 -4.78 -41.70 36.21
CA GLU A 380 -4.78 -40.65 37.22
C GLU A 380 -3.49 -39.81 37.15
N SER A 381 -3.64 -38.53 36.84
CA SER A 381 -2.53 -37.55 36.82
C SER A 381 -2.50 -36.81 38.17
N GLN A 382 -1.34 -36.87 38.85
CA GLN A 382 -1.13 -36.35 40.21
C GLN A 382 -0.25 -35.09 40.21
N GLY A 383 -0.52 -34.19 39.28
CA GLY A 383 0.22 -32.92 39.12
C GLY A 383 0.25 -32.48 37.66
N MET A 384 1.06 -31.45 37.41
CA MET A 384 1.21 -30.85 36.05
C MET A 384 2.66 -30.51 35.78
N ILE A 385 3.21 -30.94 34.64
CA ILE A 385 4.50 -30.51 34.12
C ILE A 385 4.34 -29.10 33.59
N ILE A 386 5.25 -28.20 33.98
CA ILE A 386 5.24 -26.82 33.53
C ILE A 386 6.02 -26.71 32.21
N SER A 387 5.43 -26.03 31.27
CA SER A 387 6.04 -25.79 29.94
C SER A 387 5.75 -24.36 29.47
N ALA A 388 6.64 -23.83 28.69
CA ALA A 388 6.46 -22.60 27.92
C ALA A 388 6.05 -22.95 26.48
N TRP A 389 5.19 -22.16 25.90
CA TRP A 389 4.77 -22.30 24.50
C TRP A 389 4.52 -20.94 23.88
N ASP A 390 4.70 -20.87 22.57
CA ASP A 390 4.49 -19.65 21.77
C ASP A 390 3.36 -19.84 20.75
N ASP A 391 3.00 -18.77 20.06
CA ASP A 391 1.98 -18.73 19.00
C ASP A 391 2.41 -19.42 17.69
N LYS A 392 3.70 -19.80 17.58
CA LYS A 392 4.29 -20.52 16.43
C LYS A 392 4.30 -22.04 16.61
N ASP A 393 3.50 -22.55 17.56
CA ASP A 393 3.39 -23.96 17.88
C ASP A 393 4.73 -24.59 18.36
N ASN A 394 5.60 -23.80 19.02
CA ASN A 394 6.76 -24.31 19.74
C ASN A 394 6.38 -24.53 21.21
N LEU A 395 6.88 -25.63 21.79
CA LEU A 395 6.70 -25.91 23.20
C LEU A 395 8.02 -26.41 23.82
N SER A 396 8.36 -25.89 24.99
CA SER A 396 9.51 -26.35 25.77
C SER A 396 9.09 -26.64 27.22
N VAL A 397 9.46 -27.83 27.73
CA VAL A 397 9.31 -28.10 29.17
C VAL A 397 10.32 -27.28 29.96
N LEU A 398 9.93 -26.79 31.15
CA LEU A 398 10.87 -26.07 32.01
C LEU A 398 11.79 -27.06 32.70
N THR A 399 13.10 -26.83 32.51
CA THR A 399 14.18 -27.59 33.13
C THR A 399 15.05 -26.67 33.97
N LEU A 400 15.95 -27.24 34.76
CA LEU A 400 16.85 -26.49 35.64
C LEU A 400 18.22 -26.33 35.00
N GLU A 401 18.79 -25.14 35.05
CA GLU A 401 20.15 -24.86 34.57
C GLU A 401 21.23 -25.58 35.40
N LYS A 402 21.00 -25.67 36.71
CA LYS A 402 21.91 -26.35 37.64
C LYS A 402 21.29 -27.62 38.17
N ASP A 403 22.13 -28.58 38.51
CA ASP A 403 21.68 -29.85 39.12
C ASP A 403 21.20 -29.59 40.57
N ILE A 404 19.89 -29.61 40.76
CA ILE A 404 19.22 -29.52 42.06
C ILE A 404 18.57 -30.86 42.34
N ILE A 405 18.55 -31.27 43.59
CA ILE A 405 17.99 -32.53 44.03
C ILE A 405 16.48 -32.62 43.73
N GLU A 406 15.99 -33.78 43.28
CA GLU A 406 14.56 -34.02 43.10
C GLU A 406 13.80 -33.90 44.42
N GLY A 407 12.66 -33.21 44.36
CA GLY A 407 11.87 -32.87 45.58
C GLY A 407 12.16 -31.48 46.13
N ALA A 408 13.21 -30.80 45.67
CA ALA A 408 13.44 -29.42 46.08
C ALA A 408 12.28 -28.52 45.67
N GLU A 409 11.93 -27.55 46.51
CA GLU A 409 10.88 -26.57 46.28
C GLU A 409 11.38 -25.47 45.32
N ILE A 410 10.47 -24.96 44.50
CA ILE A 410 10.68 -23.86 43.55
C ILE A 410 9.77 -22.73 43.98
N GLY A 411 10.34 -21.59 44.36
CA GLY A 411 9.62 -20.39 44.81
C GLY A 411 10.25 -19.13 44.31
#